data_34daa2c6b5731109634ef010aaf84567
#
_entry.id   34daa2c6b5731109634ef010aaf84567
#
_cell.length_a   1.000
_cell.length_b   1.000
_cell.length_c   1.000
_cell.angle_alpha   90.00
_cell.angle_beta   90.00
_cell.angle_gamma   90.00
#
_symmetry.space_group_name_H-M   'P 1'
#
loop_
_entity.id
_entity.type
_entity.pdbx_description
1 polymer ?
#
loop_
_entity_poly.entity_id
_entity_poly.type
_entity_poly.pdbx_seq_one_letter_code
_entity_poly.pdbx_strand_id
1 'polypeptide(L)'
;MGTVRLTAAQALVRFLTEQYVERDGSERRFFAGCFGIFGHGNVAGVGQALQQYSDGLPYYQARNEQAMVHTASAYARQNNRLEAFACTTSIGPGATNMITGAALATINRLPVLLLPGDVFASRGPDPVLQQLETPHDGTLSVNDCFRPVSRYWDRIVRPEQVIPAALAAMRVLTNQAETGAVTLAFPQDVQTEALDYPEAFFEKRVWHVGRPLPDAGAMDRAVAMIRASRRPMIVAGGGVIYSEATEALRRLCERTGIPVGETQAGKGSMPYDHPCSLGAVGATGTFAANRAAREADLVIGVGTRWSDFTTASKTAFQNPEARFVNINIADFDANKHSGVALVGDASATLDALDDAITGYEVERGYREQNSSESREWDREVGRLYALDHGPLPAQSEVIGAVNSFSEPQDVVVCAAGSMPGDLHKLWRTRNPKGYHVEYGYSCMGYEISGGLGVKMAAPEREVYVMCGDGSYLMMNSEIVTSIQEGYKLTIVLVDNSGFSSIGALSRSVGSDGFGTHYRYRKEGSIGLDSEEVPGDVLPVDLPKGAESLGAHVIRAENIEDLKKALADAKAVDRTVVIHIPVDRYEGVPDYDSFWDVPVSEVSEMESVTSARKEYAENKKEERRYL
;
A
#
# COMPACT_ATOMS: atom_id res chain seq x y z
N MET A 1 20.55 -32.80 -24.81
CA MET A 1 19.35 -32.05 -24.39
C MET A 1 18.81 -31.32 -25.61
N GLY A 2 17.52 -31.34 -25.87
CA GLY A 2 16.91 -30.63 -26.98
C GLY A 2 17.07 -29.13 -26.81
N THR A 3 17.08 -28.40 -27.93
CA THR A 3 17.05 -26.92 -27.96
C THR A 3 15.93 -26.43 -28.83
N VAL A 4 15.42 -25.25 -28.52
CA VAL A 4 14.42 -24.55 -29.33
C VAL A 4 14.92 -23.16 -29.69
N ARG A 5 14.81 -22.80 -30.96
CA ARG A 5 15.23 -21.48 -31.44
C ARG A 5 14.13 -20.45 -31.23
N LEU A 6 14.42 -19.49 -30.35
CA LEU A 6 13.50 -18.41 -29.97
C LEU A 6 14.25 -17.07 -29.93
N THR A 7 13.52 -15.97 -30.12
CA THR A 7 14.08 -14.65 -29.77
C THR A 7 14.19 -14.53 -28.24
N ALA A 8 15.04 -13.61 -27.77
CA ALA A 8 15.22 -13.36 -26.35
C ALA A 8 13.90 -12.99 -25.66
N ALA A 9 13.06 -12.17 -26.29
CA ALA A 9 11.74 -11.83 -25.79
C ALA A 9 10.79 -13.04 -25.75
N GLN A 10 10.75 -13.86 -26.79
CA GLN A 10 9.96 -15.10 -26.83
C GLN A 10 10.40 -16.07 -25.73
N ALA A 11 11.70 -16.21 -25.52
CA ALA A 11 12.23 -17.05 -24.46
C ALA A 11 11.83 -16.56 -23.07
N LEU A 12 11.94 -15.25 -22.80
CA LEU A 12 11.51 -14.67 -21.52
C LEU A 12 10.01 -14.86 -21.29
N VAL A 13 9.16 -14.46 -22.25
CA VAL A 13 7.69 -14.58 -22.10
C VAL A 13 7.28 -16.04 -21.89
N ARG A 14 7.81 -16.98 -22.69
CA ARG A 14 7.54 -18.42 -22.53
C ARG A 14 8.01 -18.94 -21.18
N PHE A 15 9.15 -18.49 -20.67
CA PHE A 15 9.61 -18.83 -19.31
C PHE A 15 8.61 -18.37 -18.24
N LEU A 16 8.04 -17.15 -18.35
CA LEU A 16 7.10 -16.61 -17.37
C LEU A 16 5.80 -17.43 -17.30
N THR A 17 5.36 -18.05 -18.40
CA THR A 17 4.13 -18.88 -18.42
C THR A 17 4.26 -20.14 -17.56
N GLU A 18 5.46 -20.61 -17.30
CA GLU A 18 5.74 -21.89 -16.63
C GLU A 18 6.25 -21.71 -15.18
N GLN A 19 6.10 -20.50 -14.61
CA GLN A 19 6.46 -20.24 -13.22
C GLN A 19 5.27 -20.42 -12.29
N TYR A 20 5.44 -21.21 -11.25
CA TYR A 20 4.44 -21.52 -10.23
C TYR A 20 5.01 -21.29 -8.84
N VAL A 21 4.16 -20.98 -7.87
CA VAL A 21 4.48 -21.00 -6.46
C VAL A 21 3.64 -22.01 -5.73
N GLU A 22 4.18 -22.56 -4.68
CA GLU A 22 3.48 -23.44 -3.77
C GLU A 22 3.64 -22.95 -2.32
N ARG A 23 2.54 -22.89 -1.58
CA ARG A 23 2.51 -22.69 -0.13
C ARG A 23 1.42 -23.56 0.49
N ASP A 24 1.79 -24.30 1.55
CA ASP A 24 0.88 -25.16 2.33
C ASP A 24 0.16 -26.22 1.47
N GLY A 25 0.83 -26.77 0.46
CA GLY A 25 0.27 -27.77 -0.47
C GLY A 25 -0.62 -27.19 -1.58
N SER A 26 -0.81 -25.87 -1.62
CA SER A 26 -1.59 -25.19 -2.67
C SER A 26 -0.64 -24.58 -3.71
N GLU A 27 -0.70 -25.09 -4.93
CA GLU A 27 0.06 -24.59 -6.07
C GLU A 27 -0.77 -23.64 -6.92
N ARG A 28 -0.14 -22.55 -7.40
CA ARG A 28 -0.77 -21.58 -8.31
C ARG A 28 0.24 -21.01 -9.29
N ARG A 29 -0.23 -20.57 -10.46
CA ARG A 29 0.62 -19.85 -11.41
C ARG A 29 1.07 -18.52 -10.80
N PHE A 30 2.37 -18.19 -10.94
CA PHE A 30 2.90 -16.98 -10.32
C PHE A 30 2.54 -15.71 -11.10
N PHE A 31 2.67 -15.71 -12.45
CA PHE A 31 2.32 -14.57 -13.26
C PHE A 31 0.88 -14.68 -13.78
N ALA A 32 0.02 -13.75 -13.35
CA ALA A 32 -1.37 -13.65 -13.77
C ALA A 32 -1.51 -13.01 -15.17
N GLY A 33 -0.49 -12.27 -15.62
CA GLY A 33 -0.49 -11.60 -16.90
C GLY A 33 0.62 -10.55 -17.03
N CYS A 34 0.54 -9.78 -18.09
CA CYS A 34 1.44 -8.66 -18.35
C CYS A 34 0.66 -7.41 -18.69
N PHE A 35 0.83 -6.36 -17.89
CA PHE A 35 0.42 -5.02 -18.28
C PHE A 35 1.43 -4.39 -19.22
N GLY A 36 0.96 -3.54 -20.13
CA GLY A 36 1.89 -2.86 -21.01
C GLY A 36 1.34 -1.66 -21.74
N ILE A 37 2.29 -0.82 -22.17
CA ILE A 37 2.08 0.23 -23.16
C ILE A 37 3.18 0.06 -24.22
N PHE A 38 2.78 -0.21 -25.46
CA PHE A 38 3.73 -0.44 -26.54
C PHE A 38 4.24 0.85 -27.15
N GLY A 39 5.50 0.83 -27.52
CA GLY A 39 6.17 1.78 -28.36
C GLY A 39 7.29 1.07 -29.14
N HIS A 40 8.13 1.82 -29.86
CA HIS A 40 9.17 1.23 -30.69
C HIS A 40 10.20 0.40 -29.89
N GLY A 41 10.34 0.68 -28.58
CA GLY A 41 11.32 -0.01 -27.72
C GLY A 41 10.89 -1.40 -27.23
N ASN A 42 9.62 -1.83 -27.42
CA ASN A 42 9.14 -3.12 -26.95
C ASN A 42 8.13 -3.82 -27.88
N VAL A 43 7.58 -3.12 -28.90
CA VAL A 43 6.52 -3.69 -29.75
C VAL A 43 7.00 -4.87 -30.59
N ALA A 44 8.21 -4.80 -31.15
CA ALA A 44 8.77 -5.83 -32.05
C ALA A 44 9.29 -7.07 -31.29
N GLY A 45 9.68 -6.90 -30.04
CA GLY A 45 10.19 -7.98 -29.18
C GLY A 45 9.15 -8.50 -28.21
N VAL A 46 9.03 -7.85 -27.04
CA VAL A 46 8.10 -8.29 -25.98
C VAL A 46 6.65 -8.28 -26.48
N GLY A 47 6.23 -7.26 -27.26
CA GLY A 47 4.87 -7.19 -27.80
C GLY A 47 4.54 -8.37 -28.72
N GLN A 48 5.44 -8.71 -29.65
CA GLN A 48 5.27 -9.89 -30.52
C GLN A 48 5.23 -11.19 -29.72
N ALA A 49 6.10 -11.32 -28.69
CA ALA A 49 6.13 -12.50 -27.86
C ALA A 49 4.85 -12.68 -27.02
N LEU A 50 4.30 -11.59 -26.45
CA LEU A 50 3.02 -11.60 -25.73
C LEU A 50 1.86 -12.00 -26.65
N GLN A 51 1.84 -11.53 -27.90
CA GLN A 51 0.84 -11.97 -28.87
C GLN A 51 0.94 -13.47 -29.18
N GLN A 52 2.17 -13.98 -29.29
CA GLN A 52 2.41 -15.41 -29.60
C GLN A 52 2.05 -16.35 -28.45
N TYR A 53 2.19 -15.91 -27.20
CA TYR A 53 1.96 -16.72 -25.99
C TYR A 53 0.80 -16.18 -25.14
N SER A 54 -0.17 -15.51 -25.75
CA SER A 54 -1.29 -14.85 -25.07
C SER A 54 -2.14 -15.77 -24.19
N ASP A 55 -2.30 -17.05 -24.57
CA ASP A 55 -3.04 -18.04 -23.78
C ASP A 55 -2.35 -18.36 -22.43
N GLY A 56 -1.02 -18.22 -22.37
CA GLY A 56 -0.24 -18.50 -21.17
C GLY A 56 0.01 -17.25 -20.29
N LEU A 57 0.08 -16.07 -20.91
CA LEU A 57 0.34 -14.79 -20.23
C LEU A 57 -0.54 -13.69 -20.83
N PRO A 58 -1.79 -13.50 -20.36
CA PRO A 58 -2.71 -12.49 -20.85
C PRO A 58 -2.10 -11.09 -20.83
N TYR A 59 -2.35 -10.31 -21.88
CA TYR A 59 -1.92 -8.92 -21.98
C TYR A 59 -3.05 -7.96 -21.61
N TYR A 60 -2.73 -6.96 -20.76
CA TYR A 60 -3.64 -5.91 -20.34
C TYR A 60 -3.09 -4.54 -20.76
N GLN A 61 -3.89 -3.78 -21.49
CA GLN A 61 -3.50 -2.46 -21.97
C GLN A 61 -3.78 -1.40 -20.90
N ALA A 62 -2.73 -0.84 -20.29
CA ALA A 62 -2.86 0.28 -19.37
C ALA A 62 -2.95 1.62 -20.11
N ARG A 63 -3.22 2.70 -19.37
CA ARG A 63 -3.28 4.09 -19.86
C ARG A 63 -2.13 4.95 -19.34
N ASN A 64 -1.49 4.49 -18.26
CA ASN A 64 -0.35 5.16 -17.64
C ASN A 64 0.60 4.11 -17.05
N GLU A 65 1.91 4.28 -17.25
CA GLU A 65 2.91 3.28 -16.82
C GLU A 65 3.08 3.24 -15.31
N GLN A 66 2.94 4.34 -14.59
CA GLN A 66 2.92 4.35 -13.13
C GLN A 66 1.69 3.59 -12.63
N ALA A 67 0.53 3.86 -13.23
CA ALA A 67 -0.74 3.25 -12.86
C ALA A 67 -0.73 1.72 -13.05
N MET A 68 -0.14 1.20 -14.14
CA MET A 68 -0.06 -0.25 -14.31
C MET A 68 0.79 -0.94 -13.23
N VAL A 69 1.86 -0.29 -12.74
CA VAL A 69 2.67 -0.82 -11.65
C VAL A 69 1.91 -0.75 -10.32
N HIS A 70 1.09 0.29 -10.10
CA HIS A 70 0.17 0.38 -8.96
C HIS A 70 -0.85 -0.77 -8.98
N THR A 71 -1.47 -1.04 -10.13
CA THR A 71 -2.42 -2.15 -10.31
C THR A 71 -1.76 -3.50 -10.03
N ALA A 72 -0.57 -3.72 -10.59
CA ALA A 72 0.23 -4.93 -10.34
C ALA A 72 0.58 -5.11 -8.85
N SER A 73 0.96 -4.01 -8.17
CA SER A 73 1.29 -4.02 -6.74
C SER A 73 0.06 -4.34 -5.88
N ALA A 74 -1.09 -3.76 -6.20
CA ALA A 74 -2.34 -4.04 -5.51
C ALA A 74 -2.80 -5.50 -5.67
N TYR A 75 -2.68 -6.02 -6.88
CA TYR A 75 -2.96 -7.42 -7.18
C TYR A 75 -2.09 -8.37 -6.34
N ALA A 76 -0.77 -8.13 -6.33
CA ALA A 76 0.17 -8.94 -5.57
C ALA A 76 -0.11 -8.89 -4.05
N ARG A 77 -0.47 -7.71 -3.52
CA ARG A 77 -0.87 -7.54 -2.12
C ARG A 77 -2.13 -8.33 -1.79
N GLN A 78 -3.14 -8.26 -2.64
CA GLN A 78 -4.41 -8.96 -2.43
C GLN A 78 -4.22 -10.48 -2.46
N ASN A 79 -3.27 -10.98 -3.25
CA ASN A 79 -2.90 -12.40 -3.35
C ASN A 79 -1.76 -12.83 -2.39
N ASN A 80 -1.55 -12.14 -1.28
CA ASN A 80 -0.53 -12.49 -0.27
C ASN A 80 0.89 -12.62 -0.84
N ARG A 81 1.23 -11.89 -1.92
CA ARG A 81 2.53 -11.96 -2.62
C ARG A 81 2.80 -13.30 -3.32
N LEU A 82 1.79 -14.14 -3.49
CA LEU A 82 1.91 -15.45 -4.15
C LEU A 82 1.58 -15.41 -5.64
N GLU A 83 1.13 -14.27 -6.13
CA GLU A 83 0.86 -14.00 -7.54
C GLU A 83 1.31 -12.58 -7.87
N ALA A 84 1.76 -12.37 -9.10
CA ALA A 84 2.29 -11.10 -9.56
C ALA A 84 1.89 -10.82 -11.02
N PHE A 85 2.13 -9.60 -11.46
CA PHE A 85 2.12 -9.20 -12.85
C PHE A 85 3.52 -8.83 -13.34
N ALA A 86 3.76 -9.03 -14.62
CA ALA A 86 4.80 -8.32 -15.35
C ALA A 86 4.24 -6.98 -15.88
N CYS A 87 5.11 -5.97 -16.02
CA CYS A 87 4.76 -4.68 -16.61
C CYS A 87 5.81 -4.32 -17.66
N THR A 88 5.41 -4.10 -18.90
CA THR A 88 6.32 -3.71 -20.00
C THR A 88 5.99 -2.33 -20.55
N THR A 89 7.01 -1.61 -20.95
CA THR A 89 6.88 -0.28 -21.55
C THR A 89 7.96 -0.06 -22.61
N SER A 90 7.74 0.95 -23.43
CA SER A 90 8.76 1.44 -24.35
C SER A 90 9.97 1.99 -23.60
N ILE A 91 10.93 2.51 -24.32
CA ILE A 91 12.13 3.16 -23.78
C ILE A 91 11.83 4.58 -23.27
N GLY A 92 12.76 5.19 -22.57
CA GLY A 92 12.75 6.61 -22.20
C GLY A 92 11.59 7.00 -21.29
N PRO A 93 10.68 7.90 -21.77
CA PRO A 93 9.61 8.44 -20.94
C PRO A 93 8.66 7.38 -20.38
N GLY A 94 8.32 6.34 -21.16
CA GLY A 94 7.51 5.24 -20.65
C GLY A 94 8.20 4.48 -19.51
N ALA A 95 9.50 4.21 -19.65
CA ALA A 95 10.29 3.59 -18.59
C ALA A 95 10.35 4.47 -17.34
N THR A 96 10.65 5.76 -17.47
CA THR A 96 10.75 6.67 -16.31
C THR A 96 9.42 6.84 -15.58
N ASN A 97 8.29 6.75 -16.26
CA ASN A 97 6.97 6.78 -15.61
C ASN A 97 6.73 5.61 -14.65
N MET A 98 7.39 4.46 -14.81
CA MET A 98 7.26 3.32 -13.88
C MET A 98 8.03 3.51 -12.56
N ILE A 99 8.96 4.47 -12.45
CA ILE A 99 9.91 4.56 -11.32
C ILE A 99 9.19 4.74 -9.98
N THR A 100 8.18 5.60 -9.91
CA THR A 100 7.37 5.79 -8.69
C THR A 100 6.67 4.49 -8.30
N GLY A 101 6.09 3.77 -9.26
CA GLY A 101 5.48 2.46 -9.01
C GLY A 101 6.49 1.41 -8.54
N ALA A 102 7.72 1.41 -9.10
CA ALA A 102 8.80 0.52 -8.66
C ALA A 102 9.19 0.80 -7.20
N ALA A 103 9.33 2.08 -6.82
CA ALA A 103 9.63 2.48 -5.44
C ALA A 103 8.52 2.03 -4.48
N LEU A 104 7.24 2.22 -4.86
CA LEU A 104 6.08 1.76 -4.12
C LEU A 104 6.10 0.24 -3.91
N ALA A 105 6.31 -0.54 -4.96
CA ALA A 105 6.39 -2.00 -4.88
C ALA A 105 7.53 -2.44 -3.96
N THR A 106 8.68 -1.80 -4.07
CA THR A 106 9.88 -2.12 -3.28
C THR A 106 9.73 -1.80 -1.80
N ILE A 107 9.25 -0.61 -1.44
CA ILE A 107 9.06 -0.27 -0.02
C ILE A 107 7.98 -1.11 0.64
N ASN A 108 6.96 -1.53 -0.10
CA ASN A 108 5.89 -2.39 0.40
C ASN A 108 6.21 -3.90 0.27
N ARG A 109 7.37 -4.26 -0.30
CA ARG A 109 7.76 -5.66 -0.55
C ARG A 109 6.71 -6.43 -1.35
N LEU A 110 6.28 -5.85 -2.46
CA LEU A 110 5.28 -6.44 -3.36
C LEU A 110 5.94 -6.90 -4.65
N PRO A 111 5.84 -8.17 -5.04
CA PRO A 111 6.47 -8.68 -6.24
C PRO A 111 5.85 -8.08 -7.49
N VAL A 112 6.66 -7.40 -8.30
CA VAL A 112 6.29 -6.90 -9.63
C VAL A 112 7.50 -7.04 -10.53
N LEU A 113 7.34 -7.64 -11.71
CA LEU A 113 8.39 -7.73 -12.72
C LEU A 113 8.26 -6.57 -13.71
N LEU A 114 9.29 -5.73 -13.81
CA LEU A 114 9.35 -4.59 -14.71
C LEU A 114 10.26 -4.90 -15.91
N LEU A 115 9.72 -4.74 -17.11
CA LEU A 115 10.40 -5.01 -18.39
C LEU A 115 10.43 -3.74 -19.26
N PRO A 116 11.17 -2.67 -18.83
CA PRO A 116 11.34 -1.50 -19.66
C PRO A 116 12.21 -1.81 -20.87
N GLY A 117 11.83 -1.33 -22.05
CA GLY A 117 12.72 -1.28 -23.21
C GLY A 117 13.96 -0.43 -22.90
N ASP A 118 15.07 -0.72 -23.56
CA ASP A 118 16.33 0.02 -23.38
C ASP A 118 16.96 0.37 -24.73
N VAL A 119 18.00 1.19 -24.71
CA VAL A 119 18.80 1.53 -25.88
C VAL A 119 19.33 0.27 -26.58
N PHE A 120 19.71 0.41 -27.85
CA PHE A 120 20.38 -0.68 -28.57
C PHE A 120 21.67 -1.09 -27.86
N ALA A 121 21.78 -2.37 -27.49
CA ALA A 121 23.02 -2.92 -26.91
C ALA A 121 24.21 -2.81 -27.88
N SER A 122 23.93 -2.92 -29.18
CA SER A 122 24.91 -2.73 -30.27
C SER A 122 25.41 -1.29 -30.42
N ARG A 123 24.65 -0.28 -29.91
CA ARG A 123 24.92 1.16 -30.04
C ARG A 123 25.02 1.65 -31.51
N GLY A 124 24.54 0.84 -32.46
CA GLY A 124 24.63 1.19 -33.89
C GLY A 124 23.85 2.43 -34.27
N PRO A 125 22.55 2.57 -33.90
CA PRO A 125 21.75 3.78 -34.11
C PRO A 125 21.91 4.74 -32.93
N ASP A 126 22.77 5.73 -33.04
CA ASP A 126 23.09 6.74 -32.03
C ASP A 126 22.92 8.16 -32.61
N PRO A 127 22.18 9.09 -31.94
CA PRO A 127 21.35 8.89 -30.74
C PRO A 127 20.00 8.19 -31.02
N VAL A 128 19.53 7.42 -30.03
CA VAL A 128 18.23 6.72 -30.11
C VAL A 128 17.08 7.64 -29.69
N LEU A 129 15.96 7.62 -30.43
CA LEU A 129 14.74 8.34 -30.07
C LEU A 129 14.30 7.97 -28.63
N GLN A 130 13.86 8.96 -27.86
CA GLN A 130 13.40 8.81 -26.47
C GLN A 130 14.49 8.34 -25.48
N GLN A 131 15.75 8.52 -25.80
CA GLN A 131 16.87 8.23 -24.88
C GLN A 131 17.65 9.50 -24.53
N LEU A 132 18.43 9.39 -23.46
CA LEU A 132 19.39 10.43 -23.10
C LEU A 132 20.66 10.26 -23.92
N GLU A 133 21.22 11.37 -24.37
CA GLU A 133 22.54 11.42 -24.96
C GLU A 133 23.53 11.88 -23.89
N THR A 134 24.38 10.97 -23.43
CA THR A 134 25.34 11.22 -22.34
C THR A 134 26.76 11.24 -22.87
N PRO A 135 27.44 12.42 -22.90
CA PRO A 135 28.77 12.51 -23.49
C PRO A 135 29.88 11.84 -22.66
N HIS A 136 29.58 11.47 -21.41
CA HIS A 136 30.60 10.99 -20.46
C HIS A 136 30.53 9.48 -20.20
N ASP A 137 29.40 8.82 -20.48
CA ASP A 137 29.20 7.40 -20.21
C ASP A 137 28.25 6.77 -21.24
N GLY A 138 28.81 6.03 -22.19
CA GLY A 138 28.03 5.33 -23.23
C GLY A 138 27.31 4.08 -22.70
N THR A 139 27.42 3.71 -21.43
CA THR A 139 26.70 2.59 -20.83
C THR A 139 25.44 3.02 -20.07
N LEU A 140 25.31 4.30 -19.79
CA LEU A 140 24.19 4.86 -19.02
C LEU A 140 22.93 4.99 -19.89
N SER A 141 21.81 4.55 -19.35
CA SER A 141 20.47 4.85 -19.89
C SER A 141 19.53 5.30 -18.77
N VAL A 142 18.33 5.78 -19.13
CA VAL A 142 17.31 6.14 -18.11
C VAL A 142 16.96 4.97 -17.20
N ASN A 143 17.13 3.73 -17.65
CA ASN A 143 16.82 2.55 -16.86
C ASN A 143 17.76 2.35 -15.66
N ASP A 144 18.90 3.03 -15.61
CA ASP A 144 19.75 3.06 -14.42
C ASP A 144 19.06 3.75 -13.22
N CYS A 145 18.02 4.58 -13.45
CA CYS A 145 17.18 5.15 -12.40
C CYS A 145 16.39 4.08 -11.61
N PHE A 146 16.20 2.89 -12.15
CA PHE A 146 15.55 1.79 -11.43
C PHE A 146 16.43 1.13 -10.36
N ARG A 147 17.75 1.30 -10.41
CA ARG A 147 18.68 0.66 -9.47
C ARG A 147 18.34 0.93 -7.99
N PRO A 148 18.12 2.16 -7.55
CA PRO A 148 17.80 2.45 -6.15
C PRO A 148 16.37 2.06 -5.75
N VAL A 149 15.48 1.82 -6.70
CA VAL A 149 14.05 1.52 -6.45
C VAL A 149 13.66 0.07 -6.76
N SER A 150 14.62 -0.78 -7.11
CA SER A 150 14.40 -2.20 -7.37
C SER A 150 15.15 -3.08 -6.38
N ARG A 151 14.58 -4.23 -6.03
CA ARG A 151 15.25 -5.28 -5.22
C ARG A 151 16.23 -6.09 -6.03
N TYR A 152 15.99 -6.23 -7.32
CA TYR A 152 16.93 -6.79 -8.28
C TYR A 152 16.83 -5.98 -9.56
N TRP A 153 17.97 -5.65 -10.15
CA TRP A 153 18.10 -4.93 -11.40
C TRP A 153 19.14 -5.62 -12.28
N ASP A 154 18.81 -5.83 -13.56
CA ASP A 154 19.75 -6.33 -14.56
C ASP A 154 19.46 -5.69 -15.92
N ARG A 155 20.45 -5.69 -16.83
CA ARG A 155 20.32 -5.28 -18.22
C ARG A 155 20.70 -6.45 -19.11
N ILE A 156 19.75 -6.96 -19.89
CA ILE A 156 19.92 -8.10 -20.78
C ILE A 156 20.53 -7.61 -22.10
N VAL A 157 21.86 -7.53 -22.18
CA VAL A 157 22.59 -7.02 -23.36
C VAL A 157 22.94 -8.11 -24.38
N ARG A 158 22.60 -9.37 -24.09
CA ARG A 158 22.81 -10.53 -24.96
C ARG A 158 21.71 -11.57 -24.71
N PRO A 159 21.25 -12.30 -25.76
CA PRO A 159 20.20 -13.32 -25.61
C PRO A 159 20.49 -14.39 -24.55
N GLU A 160 21.78 -14.77 -24.39
CA GLU A 160 22.19 -15.79 -23.41
C GLU A 160 21.94 -15.39 -21.96
N GLN A 161 21.86 -14.09 -21.67
CA GLN A 161 21.62 -13.55 -20.33
C GLN A 161 20.17 -13.71 -19.86
N VAL A 162 19.22 -14.02 -20.76
CA VAL A 162 17.82 -14.28 -20.40
C VAL A 162 17.71 -15.36 -19.32
N ILE A 163 18.46 -16.44 -19.45
CA ILE A 163 18.40 -17.57 -18.49
C ILE A 163 18.82 -17.15 -17.08
N PRO A 164 20.05 -16.65 -16.84
CA PRO A 164 20.47 -16.27 -15.49
C PRO A 164 19.66 -15.11 -14.92
N ALA A 165 19.28 -14.10 -15.73
CA ALA A 165 18.50 -12.95 -15.30
C ALA A 165 17.08 -13.36 -14.87
N ALA A 166 16.38 -14.19 -15.64
CA ALA A 166 15.04 -14.67 -15.31
C ALA A 166 15.03 -15.53 -14.03
N LEU A 167 16.02 -16.41 -13.86
CA LEU A 167 16.15 -17.22 -12.65
C LEU A 167 16.50 -16.37 -11.41
N ALA A 168 17.33 -15.34 -11.56
CA ALA A 168 17.63 -14.40 -10.48
C ALA A 168 16.39 -13.57 -10.11
N ALA A 169 15.65 -13.09 -11.11
CA ALA A 169 14.39 -12.38 -10.92
C ALA A 169 13.41 -13.20 -10.07
N MET A 170 13.18 -14.46 -10.43
CA MET A 170 12.26 -15.34 -9.69
C MET A 170 12.69 -15.57 -8.24
N ARG A 171 13.99 -15.76 -7.97
CA ARG A 171 14.49 -15.90 -6.58
C ARG A 171 14.17 -14.70 -5.71
N VAL A 172 14.16 -13.49 -6.28
CA VAL A 172 13.81 -12.28 -5.53
C VAL A 172 12.30 -12.12 -5.44
N LEU A 173 11.57 -12.30 -6.54
CA LEU A 173 10.11 -12.14 -6.58
C LEU A 173 9.38 -13.09 -5.61
N THR A 174 9.88 -14.31 -5.42
CA THR A 174 9.28 -15.33 -4.54
C THR A 174 9.83 -15.32 -3.11
N ASN A 175 10.80 -14.44 -2.80
CA ASN A 175 11.37 -14.34 -1.47
C ASN A 175 10.50 -13.48 -0.56
N GLN A 176 10.04 -14.03 0.56
CA GLN A 176 9.11 -13.34 1.47
C GLN A 176 9.72 -12.09 2.15
N ALA A 177 11.02 -12.10 2.43
CA ALA A 177 11.72 -11.00 3.11
C ALA A 177 12.24 -9.93 2.14
N GLU A 178 12.73 -10.34 0.96
CA GLU A 178 13.48 -9.49 0.02
C GLU A 178 12.70 -9.14 -1.25
N THR A 179 11.46 -9.59 -1.39
CA THR A 179 10.65 -9.27 -2.58
C THR A 179 10.36 -7.77 -2.73
N GLY A 180 10.07 -7.36 -3.94
CA GLY A 180 9.77 -5.99 -4.34
C GLY A 180 9.75 -5.89 -5.87
N ALA A 181 9.93 -4.69 -6.41
CA ALA A 181 10.13 -4.52 -7.83
C ALA A 181 11.42 -5.21 -8.30
N VAL A 182 11.31 -5.97 -9.37
CA VAL A 182 12.45 -6.56 -10.10
C VAL A 182 12.45 -5.96 -11.49
N THR A 183 13.57 -5.34 -11.89
CA THR A 183 13.68 -4.68 -13.20
C THR A 183 14.69 -5.41 -14.08
N LEU A 184 14.22 -5.86 -15.23
CA LEU A 184 15.05 -6.39 -16.31
C LEU A 184 14.99 -5.40 -17.49
N ALA A 185 15.97 -4.49 -17.57
CA ALA A 185 16.10 -3.56 -18.68
C ALA A 185 16.43 -4.33 -19.96
N PHE A 186 15.64 -4.15 -21.02
CA PHE A 186 15.66 -5.04 -22.18
C PHE A 186 15.90 -4.25 -23.47
N PRO A 187 17.18 -4.13 -23.93
CA PRO A 187 17.54 -3.45 -25.17
C PRO A 187 16.72 -3.93 -26.37
N GLN A 188 16.22 -2.99 -27.17
CA GLN A 188 15.25 -3.27 -28.21
C GLN A 188 15.81 -4.15 -29.36
N ASP A 189 17.10 -4.12 -29.64
CA ASP A 189 17.76 -5.03 -30.59
C ASP A 189 17.85 -6.45 -30.01
N VAL A 190 18.30 -6.59 -28.75
CA VAL A 190 18.45 -7.89 -28.09
C VAL A 190 17.11 -8.62 -27.94
N GLN A 191 16.00 -7.90 -27.72
CA GLN A 191 14.67 -8.52 -27.65
C GLN A 191 14.36 -9.39 -28.88
N THR A 192 14.87 -8.99 -30.05
CA THR A 192 14.58 -9.64 -31.35
C THR A 192 15.68 -10.61 -31.79
N GLU A 193 16.83 -10.64 -31.11
CA GLU A 193 17.89 -11.58 -31.40
C GLU A 193 17.53 -13.01 -30.98
N ALA A 194 17.83 -14.00 -31.82
CA ALA A 194 17.47 -15.40 -31.60
C ALA A 194 18.66 -16.24 -31.13
N LEU A 195 18.37 -17.16 -30.19
CA LEU A 195 19.31 -18.13 -29.65
C LEU A 195 18.66 -19.53 -29.60
N ASP A 196 19.46 -20.59 -29.63
CA ASP A 196 18.99 -21.95 -29.38
C ASP A 196 18.97 -22.22 -27.88
N TYR A 197 17.81 -22.02 -27.26
CA TYR A 197 17.63 -22.19 -25.80
C TYR A 197 17.42 -23.67 -25.45
N PRO A 198 17.96 -24.17 -24.32
CA PRO A 198 17.65 -25.52 -23.85
C PRO A 198 16.17 -25.67 -23.48
N GLU A 199 15.51 -26.75 -23.96
CA GLU A 199 14.09 -27.01 -23.69
C GLU A 199 13.78 -27.08 -22.20
N ALA A 200 14.70 -27.58 -21.38
CA ALA A 200 14.57 -27.63 -19.91
C ALA A 200 14.38 -26.24 -19.25
N PHE A 201 14.72 -25.14 -19.94
CA PHE A 201 14.46 -23.80 -19.43
C PHE A 201 12.97 -23.48 -19.38
N PHE A 202 12.18 -24.11 -20.22
CA PHE A 202 10.74 -23.90 -20.38
C PHE A 202 9.87 -24.97 -19.71
N GLU A 203 10.48 -25.85 -18.91
CA GLU A 203 9.73 -26.80 -18.10
C GLU A 203 9.06 -26.10 -16.92
N LYS A 204 7.90 -26.60 -16.50
CA LYS A 204 7.19 -26.12 -15.31
C LYS A 204 8.13 -26.08 -14.11
N ARG A 205 8.18 -24.94 -13.43
CA ARG A 205 8.99 -24.74 -12.23
C ARG A 205 8.14 -24.24 -11.06
N VAL A 206 8.21 -24.95 -9.94
CA VAL A 206 7.50 -24.60 -8.71
C VAL A 206 8.47 -24.01 -7.69
N TRP A 207 8.17 -22.82 -7.20
CA TRP A 207 8.90 -22.12 -6.15
C TRP A 207 8.17 -22.32 -4.84
N HIS A 208 8.82 -22.95 -3.87
CA HIS A 208 8.23 -23.26 -2.57
C HIS A 208 8.40 -22.08 -1.61
N VAL A 209 7.28 -21.56 -1.09
CA VAL A 209 7.24 -20.47 -0.11
C VAL A 209 6.96 -21.08 1.26
N GLY A 210 8.04 -21.38 2.00
CA GLY A 210 7.94 -22.06 3.30
C GLY A 210 7.53 -21.15 4.44
N ARG A 211 7.28 -21.77 5.62
CA ARG A 211 6.99 -21.09 6.89
C ARG A 211 8.13 -21.32 7.91
N PRO A 212 9.23 -20.55 7.85
CA PRO A 212 10.35 -20.73 8.77
C PRO A 212 9.93 -20.41 10.21
N LEU A 213 10.47 -21.20 11.16
CA LEU A 213 10.37 -20.95 12.59
C LEU A 213 11.59 -20.18 13.10
N PRO A 214 11.44 -19.37 14.16
CA PRO A 214 12.56 -18.67 14.79
C PRO A 214 13.54 -19.64 15.48
N ASP A 215 14.72 -19.11 15.80
CA ASP A 215 15.69 -19.79 16.68
C ASP A 215 15.10 -20.15 18.04
N ALA A 216 15.32 -21.38 18.51
CA ALA A 216 14.75 -21.87 19.76
C ALA A 216 15.19 -21.02 20.99
N GLY A 217 16.45 -20.59 21.04
CA GLY A 217 16.93 -19.74 22.13
C GLY A 217 16.31 -18.34 22.12
N ALA A 218 15.98 -17.81 20.92
CA ALA A 218 15.21 -16.56 20.81
C ALA A 218 13.77 -16.77 21.29
N MET A 219 13.15 -17.89 20.95
CA MET A 219 11.81 -18.26 21.43
C MET A 219 11.77 -18.36 22.96
N ASP A 220 12.74 -19.04 23.60
CA ASP A 220 12.82 -19.15 25.06
C ASP A 220 12.90 -17.78 25.74
N ARG A 221 13.71 -16.85 25.18
CA ARG A 221 13.81 -15.46 25.69
C ARG A 221 12.48 -14.72 25.56
N ALA A 222 11.81 -14.84 24.43
CA ALA A 222 10.51 -14.21 24.20
C ALA A 222 9.44 -14.73 25.18
N VAL A 223 9.37 -16.04 25.35
CA VAL A 223 8.47 -16.70 26.32
C VAL A 223 8.72 -16.20 27.74
N ALA A 224 9.98 -16.10 28.16
CA ALA A 224 10.32 -15.59 29.49
C ALA A 224 9.87 -14.12 29.68
N MET A 225 10.03 -13.28 28.65
CA MET A 225 9.59 -11.88 28.68
C MET A 225 8.06 -11.77 28.75
N ILE A 226 7.33 -12.57 27.96
CA ILE A 226 5.86 -12.58 27.97
C ILE A 226 5.33 -13.01 29.33
N ARG A 227 5.89 -14.08 29.93
CA ARG A 227 5.49 -14.56 31.26
C ARG A 227 5.78 -13.56 32.37
N ALA A 228 6.78 -12.68 32.21
CA ALA A 228 7.12 -11.65 33.19
C ALA A 228 6.31 -10.35 33.01
N SER A 229 5.68 -10.16 31.87
CA SER A 229 4.93 -8.94 31.53
C SER A 229 3.58 -8.90 32.24
N ARG A 230 3.19 -7.70 32.68
CA ARG A 230 1.89 -7.42 33.29
C ARG A 230 0.94 -6.69 32.35
N ARG A 231 1.48 -5.89 31.42
CA ARG A 231 0.72 -5.09 30.45
C ARG A 231 1.26 -5.29 29.03
N PRO A 232 1.24 -6.53 28.52
CA PRO A 232 1.68 -6.78 27.15
C PRO A 232 0.68 -6.24 26.16
N MET A 233 1.18 -5.80 24.98
CA MET A 233 0.37 -5.41 23.84
C MET A 233 0.93 -6.03 22.57
N ILE A 234 0.06 -6.53 21.68
CA ILE A 234 0.44 -6.93 20.32
C ILE A 234 0.23 -5.77 19.38
N VAL A 235 1.21 -5.53 18.49
CA VAL A 235 1.10 -4.61 17.34
C VAL A 235 1.11 -5.44 16.08
N ALA A 236 -0.06 -5.63 15.47
CA ALA A 236 -0.25 -6.42 14.27
C ALA A 236 0.05 -5.59 13.01
N GLY A 237 1.00 -6.03 12.22
CA GLY A 237 1.37 -5.45 10.94
C GLY A 237 0.92 -6.29 9.74
N GLY A 238 1.29 -5.84 8.53
CA GLY A 238 0.94 -6.51 7.29
C GLY A 238 1.41 -7.97 7.16
N GLY A 239 2.46 -8.35 7.92
CA GLY A 239 2.92 -9.73 7.97
C GLY A 239 1.89 -10.72 8.50
N VAL A 240 0.97 -10.28 9.38
CA VAL A 240 -0.16 -11.11 9.83
C VAL A 240 -1.08 -11.46 8.65
N ILE A 241 -1.37 -10.47 7.81
CA ILE A 241 -2.24 -10.66 6.63
C ILE A 241 -1.56 -11.55 5.58
N TYR A 242 -0.29 -11.25 5.23
CA TYR A 242 0.43 -12.00 4.19
C TYR A 242 0.73 -13.45 4.57
N SER A 243 0.94 -13.70 5.87
CA SER A 243 1.14 -15.05 6.39
C SER A 243 -0.17 -15.80 6.66
N GLU A 244 -1.35 -15.16 6.45
CA GLU A 244 -2.67 -15.72 6.81
C GLU A 244 -2.75 -16.11 8.29
N ALA A 245 -2.10 -15.32 9.15
CA ALA A 245 -1.93 -15.58 10.58
C ALA A 245 -3.09 -15.05 11.45
N THR A 246 -4.17 -14.55 10.86
CA THR A 246 -5.29 -13.92 11.59
C THR A 246 -5.95 -14.88 12.60
N GLU A 247 -6.14 -16.14 12.23
CA GLU A 247 -6.70 -17.16 13.14
C GLU A 247 -5.74 -17.55 14.26
N ALA A 248 -4.44 -17.67 13.99
CA ALA A 248 -3.44 -17.92 15.02
C ALA A 248 -3.37 -16.75 16.02
N LEU A 249 -3.39 -15.52 15.52
CA LEU A 249 -3.45 -14.31 16.35
C LEU A 249 -4.72 -14.28 17.21
N ARG A 250 -5.89 -14.56 16.62
CA ARG A 250 -7.17 -14.58 17.34
C ARG A 250 -7.16 -15.60 18.47
N ARG A 251 -6.76 -16.85 18.21
CA ARG A 251 -6.67 -17.90 19.24
C ARG A 251 -5.76 -17.51 20.40
N LEU A 252 -4.56 -17.00 20.09
CA LEU A 252 -3.61 -16.53 21.09
C LEU A 252 -4.22 -15.42 21.97
N CYS A 253 -4.85 -14.43 21.37
CA CYS A 253 -5.45 -13.29 22.08
C CYS A 253 -6.68 -13.69 22.92
N GLU A 254 -7.55 -14.56 22.39
CA GLU A 254 -8.72 -15.07 23.13
C GLU A 254 -8.29 -15.81 24.41
N ARG A 255 -7.26 -16.65 24.30
CA ARG A 255 -6.73 -17.42 25.42
C ARG A 255 -5.99 -16.54 26.45
N THR A 256 -5.09 -15.69 25.98
CA THR A 256 -4.22 -14.90 26.86
C THR A 256 -4.84 -13.60 27.34
N GLY A 257 -5.79 -13.03 26.60
CA GLY A 257 -6.35 -11.71 26.84
C GLY A 257 -5.44 -10.55 26.45
N ILE A 258 -4.34 -10.79 25.75
CA ILE A 258 -3.44 -9.73 25.27
C ILE A 258 -4.18 -8.87 24.22
N PRO A 259 -4.23 -7.54 24.40
CA PRO A 259 -4.87 -6.65 23.45
C PRO A 259 -4.03 -6.46 22.18
N VAL A 260 -4.71 -6.13 21.07
CA VAL A 260 -4.12 -5.95 19.74
C VAL A 260 -4.40 -4.55 19.23
N GLY A 261 -3.33 -3.83 18.88
CA GLY A 261 -3.39 -2.64 18.03
C GLY A 261 -2.93 -2.96 16.60
N GLU A 262 -3.57 -2.37 15.61
CA GLU A 262 -3.29 -2.63 14.19
C GLU A 262 -2.54 -1.47 13.56
N THR A 263 -1.51 -1.78 12.75
CA THR A 263 -0.89 -0.78 11.87
C THR A 263 -1.72 -0.57 10.61
N GLN A 264 -1.43 0.46 9.82
CA GLN A 264 -2.09 0.67 8.51
C GLN A 264 -2.09 -0.59 7.63
N ALA A 265 -0.95 -1.26 7.52
CA ALA A 265 -0.83 -2.47 6.71
C ALA A 265 -1.40 -3.73 7.39
N GLY A 266 -1.57 -3.68 8.70
CA GLY A 266 -2.11 -4.77 9.51
C GLY A 266 -3.62 -4.68 9.77
N LYS A 267 -4.27 -3.60 9.37
CA LYS A 267 -5.72 -3.42 9.61
C LYS A 267 -6.53 -4.52 8.94
N GLY A 268 -7.37 -5.17 9.76
CA GLY A 268 -8.08 -6.41 9.42
C GLY A 268 -7.40 -7.67 9.97
N SER A 269 -6.31 -7.56 10.70
CA SER A 269 -5.72 -8.69 11.45
C SER A 269 -6.67 -9.21 12.53
N MET A 270 -7.52 -8.34 13.06
CA MET A 270 -8.57 -8.66 14.03
C MET A 270 -9.89 -8.00 13.59
N PRO A 271 -11.05 -8.66 13.73
CA PRO A 271 -12.34 -7.98 13.55
C PRO A 271 -12.47 -6.80 14.53
N TYR A 272 -13.09 -5.70 14.08
CA TYR A 272 -13.18 -4.47 14.87
C TYR A 272 -13.91 -4.66 16.21
N ASP A 273 -14.87 -5.57 16.27
CA ASP A 273 -15.72 -5.86 17.43
C ASP A 273 -15.16 -7.00 18.32
N HIS A 274 -13.97 -7.52 18.01
CA HIS A 274 -13.34 -8.55 18.82
C HIS A 274 -12.92 -7.98 20.19
N PRO A 275 -13.16 -8.70 21.33
CA PRO A 275 -12.87 -8.19 22.68
C PRO A 275 -11.42 -7.75 22.93
N CYS A 276 -10.46 -8.28 22.19
CA CYS A 276 -9.04 -7.91 22.27
C CYS A 276 -8.63 -6.84 21.24
N SER A 277 -9.51 -6.41 20.34
CA SER A 277 -9.20 -5.39 19.33
C SER A 277 -9.25 -4.00 19.95
N LEU A 278 -8.17 -3.24 19.84
CA LEU A 278 -8.11 -1.83 20.21
C LEU A 278 -8.15 -0.90 18.99
N GLY A 279 -8.21 -1.47 17.79
CA GLY A 279 -8.18 -0.74 16.53
C GLY A 279 -6.78 -0.25 16.17
N ALA A 280 -6.70 0.88 15.48
CA ALA A 280 -5.47 1.45 14.95
C ALA A 280 -4.50 1.93 16.05
N VAL A 281 -3.18 1.76 15.84
CA VAL A 281 -2.11 2.25 16.75
C VAL A 281 -1.19 3.23 16.03
N GLY A 282 -0.65 4.20 16.75
CA GLY A 282 0.34 5.15 16.29
C GLY A 282 -0.24 6.50 15.89
N ALA A 283 0.40 7.21 14.95
CA ALA A 283 0.04 8.57 14.55
C ALA A 283 -1.42 8.72 14.08
N THR A 284 -1.96 7.70 13.43
CA THR A 284 -3.37 7.60 13.02
C THR A 284 -4.12 6.57 13.87
N GLY A 285 -3.77 6.48 15.15
CA GLY A 285 -4.31 5.51 16.09
C GLY A 285 -5.61 5.96 16.77
N THR A 286 -6.26 4.98 17.40
CA THR A 286 -7.39 5.20 18.31
C THR A 286 -6.87 5.58 19.69
N PHE A 287 -7.66 6.26 20.51
CA PHE A 287 -7.24 6.50 21.89
C PHE A 287 -7.08 5.18 22.67
N ALA A 288 -7.90 4.16 22.39
CA ALA A 288 -7.83 2.87 23.06
C ALA A 288 -6.46 2.18 22.81
N ALA A 289 -6.04 2.10 21.54
CA ALA A 289 -4.75 1.48 21.23
C ALA A 289 -3.54 2.34 21.66
N ASN A 290 -3.63 3.67 21.52
CA ASN A 290 -2.53 4.56 21.89
C ASN A 290 -2.32 4.62 23.42
N ARG A 291 -3.38 4.60 24.24
CA ARG A 291 -3.29 4.49 25.70
C ARG A 291 -2.67 3.16 26.14
N ALA A 292 -3.14 2.03 25.57
CA ALA A 292 -2.53 0.73 25.84
C ALA A 292 -1.05 0.70 25.43
N ALA A 293 -0.69 1.29 24.27
CA ALA A 293 0.70 1.39 23.84
C ALA A 293 1.55 2.22 24.80
N ARG A 294 1.02 3.36 25.29
CA ARG A 294 1.70 4.26 26.23
C ARG A 294 2.07 3.55 27.55
N GLU A 295 1.21 2.63 28.01
CA GLU A 295 1.38 1.92 29.29
C GLU A 295 2.07 0.55 29.17
N ALA A 296 2.22 0.01 27.96
CA ALA A 296 2.75 -1.33 27.73
C ALA A 296 4.16 -1.51 28.30
N ASP A 297 4.36 -2.57 29.10
CA ASP A 297 5.69 -2.99 29.57
C ASP A 297 6.34 -4.00 28.63
N LEU A 298 5.55 -4.61 27.73
CA LEU A 298 6.01 -5.46 26.64
C LEU A 298 5.21 -5.19 25.37
N VAL A 299 5.90 -4.91 24.27
CA VAL A 299 5.31 -4.72 22.95
C VAL A 299 5.72 -5.87 22.04
N ILE A 300 4.73 -6.63 21.56
CA ILE A 300 4.94 -7.78 20.68
C ILE A 300 4.58 -7.34 19.25
N GLY A 301 5.59 -7.00 18.45
CA GLY A 301 5.39 -6.68 17.03
C GLY A 301 5.23 -7.94 16.20
N VAL A 302 4.15 -8.05 15.43
CA VAL A 302 3.91 -9.18 14.53
C VAL A 302 3.83 -8.69 13.09
N GLY A 303 4.87 -8.95 12.31
CA GLY A 303 4.93 -8.58 10.90
C GLY A 303 4.87 -7.07 10.62
N THR A 304 5.34 -6.24 11.58
CA THR A 304 5.43 -4.78 11.44
C THR A 304 6.85 -4.32 11.15
N ARG A 305 6.99 -3.19 10.42
CA ARG A 305 8.30 -2.58 10.11
C ARG A 305 8.68 -1.47 11.08
N TRP A 306 7.81 -1.13 12.03
CA TRP A 306 8.05 -0.06 13.00
C TRP A 306 8.34 1.29 12.31
N SER A 307 7.43 1.74 11.44
CA SER A 307 7.52 3.07 10.83
C SER A 307 7.29 4.17 11.86
N ASP A 308 7.58 5.40 11.49
CA ASP A 308 7.30 6.60 12.29
C ASP A 308 5.80 6.70 12.65
N PHE A 309 4.92 6.38 11.72
CA PHE A 309 3.47 6.34 11.97
C PHE A 309 3.07 5.29 13.01
N THR A 310 3.61 4.07 12.93
CA THR A 310 3.31 3.00 13.89
C THR A 310 3.77 3.36 15.30
N THR A 311 4.89 4.09 15.41
CA THR A 311 5.46 4.49 16.69
C THR A 311 5.07 5.90 17.12
N ALA A 312 4.16 6.58 16.37
CA ALA A 312 3.83 7.98 16.56
C ALA A 312 5.10 8.83 16.72
N SER A 313 6.02 8.72 15.73
CA SER A 313 7.35 9.34 15.78
C SER A 313 8.12 9.04 17.09
N LYS A 314 8.04 7.79 17.56
CA LYS A 314 8.65 7.30 18.82
C LYS A 314 8.07 7.91 20.11
N THR A 315 6.85 8.41 20.06
CA THR A 315 6.13 8.88 21.26
C THR A 315 5.08 7.87 21.76
N ALA A 316 4.78 6.80 21.02
CA ALA A 316 3.71 5.87 21.37
C ALA A 316 3.98 5.06 22.67
N PHE A 317 5.19 4.53 22.85
CA PHE A 317 5.51 3.61 23.95
C PHE A 317 6.27 4.36 25.06
N GLN A 318 5.55 4.91 26.05
CA GLN A 318 6.08 5.81 27.07
C GLN A 318 6.51 5.12 28.37
N ASN A 319 6.09 3.86 28.60
CA ASN A 319 6.53 3.12 29.77
C ASN A 319 8.07 2.98 29.78
N PRO A 320 8.79 3.45 30.82
CA PRO A 320 10.25 3.35 30.88
C PRO A 320 10.77 1.91 30.86
N GLU A 321 9.95 0.94 31.26
CA GLU A 321 10.30 -0.49 31.26
C GLU A 321 9.88 -1.21 29.98
N ALA A 322 9.32 -0.50 28.98
CA ALA A 322 8.85 -1.10 27.74
C ALA A 322 9.97 -1.87 27.03
N ARG A 323 9.71 -3.14 26.73
CA ARG A 323 10.59 -4.04 25.97
C ARG A 323 9.88 -4.51 24.72
N PHE A 324 10.64 -5.05 23.76
CA PHE A 324 10.11 -5.49 22.48
C PHE A 324 10.40 -6.96 22.20
N VAL A 325 9.43 -7.65 21.63
CA VAL A 325 9.58 -8.94 20.96
C VAL A 325 9.06 -8.75 19.54
N ASN A 326 9.85 -9.07 18.54
CA ASN A 326 9.48 -8.81 17.13
C ASN A 326 9.44 -10.10 16.33
N ILE A 327 8.26 -10.53 15.93
CA ILE A 327 8.03 -11.61 14.97
C ILE A 327 8.04 -10.99 13.58
N ASN A 328 9.03 -11.34 12.76
CA ASN A 328 9.11 -10.84 11.38
C ASN A 328 9.88 -11.82 10.50
N ILE A 329 9.41 -11.98 9.25
CA ILE A 329 10.11 -12.79 8.24
C ILE A 329 11.45 -12.14 7.81
N ALA A 330 11.58 -10.81 7.93
CA ALA A 330 12.79 -10.07 7.62
C ALA A 330 13.61 -9.81 8.88
N ASP A 331 14.83 -10.32 8.93
CA ASP A 331 15.78 -10.13 10.03
C ASP A 331 16.01 -8.63 10.34
N PHE A 332 16.15 -7.80 9.32
CA PHE A 332 16.33 -6.35 9.48
C PHE A 332 15.21 -5.68 10.32
N ASP A 333 13.94 -6.09 10.13
CA ASP A 333 12.84 -5.52 10.89
C ASP A 333 12.67 -6.19 12.26
N ALA A 334 12.98 -7.47 12.36
CA ALA A 334 12.92 -8.22 13.63
C ALA A 334 13.88 -7.66 14.68
N ASN A 335 15.05 -7.16 14.28
CA ASN A 335 16.07 -6.61 15.18
C ASN A 335 15.86 -5.15 15.59
N LYS A 336 14.76 -4.49 15.19
CA LYS A 336 14.49 -3.10 15.58
C LYS A 336 14.15 -2.96 17.06
N HIS A 337 14.42 -1.78 17.63
CA HIS A 337 14.09 -1.38 19.01
C HIS A 337 14.72 -2.27 20.08
N SER A 338 15.93 -2.80 19.82
CA SER A 338 16.65 -3.69 20.72
C SER A 338 15.81 -4.87 21.23
N GLY A 339 14.80 -5.26 20.46
CA GLY A 339 13.86 -6.32 20.80
C GLY A 339 14.45 -7.72 20.62
N VAL A 340 13.82 -8.71 21.26
CA VAL A 340 14.08 -10.11 20.94
C VAL A 340 13.54 -10.41 19.54
N ALA A 341 14.43 -10.71 18.61
CA ALA A 341 14.09 -11.01 17.23
C ALA A 341 13.63 -12.46 17.07
N LEU A 342 12.37 -12.65 16.69
CA LEU A 342 11.81 -13.92 16.26
C LEU A 342 11.70 -13.90 14.72
N VAL A 343 12.83 -14.25 14.07
CA VAL A 343 12.90 -14.26 12.59
C VAL A 343 12.19 -15.50 12.07
N GLY A 344 10.96 -15.33 11.59
CA GLY A 344 10.12 -16.43 11.13
C GLY A 344 8.81 -15.97 10.50
N ASP A 345 8.07 -16.94 9.98
CA ASP A 345 6.71 -16.75 9.47
C ASP A 345 5.76 -16.42 10.63
N ALA A 346 4.86 -15.46 10.44
CA ALA A 346 3.99 -15.00 11.53
C ALA A 346 3.01 -16.09 11.99
N SER A 347 2.41 -16.88 11.09
CA SER A 347 1.46 -17.93 11.46
C SER A 347 2.14 -19.04 12.24
N ALA A 348 3.20 -19.61 11.70
CA ALA A 348 3.94 -20.69 12.36
C ALA A 348 4.55 -20.26 13.70
N THR A 349 5.03 -19.01 13.77
CA THR A 349 5.62 -18.46 15.01
C THR A 349 4.57 -18.21 16.09
N LEU A 350 3.39 -17.68 15.72
CA LEU A 350 2.29 -17.45 16.66
C LEU A 350 1.76 -18.77 17.22
N ASP A 351 1.62 -19.81 16.41
CA ASP A 351 1.22 -21.16 16.88
C ASP A 351 2.24 -21.73 17.86
N ALA A 352 3.53 -21.69 17.51
CA ALA A 352 4.59 -22.16 18.41
C ALA A 352 4.68 -21.35 19.71
N LEU A 353 4.44 -20.04 19.65
CA LEU A 353 4.42 -19.16 20.81
C LEU A 353 3.21 -19.44 21.70
N ASP A 354 2.04 -19.66 21.13
CA ASP A 354 0.81 -19.99 21.86
C ASP A 354 0.97 -21.28 22.68
N ASP A 355 1.56 -22.31 22.08
CA ASP A 355 1.90 -23.55 22.78
C ASP A 355 2.89 -23.31 23.91
N ALA A 356 3.96 -22.53 23.67
CA ALA A 356 5.04 -22.29 24.63
C ALA A 356 4.62 -21.43 25.83
N ILE A 357 3.62 -20.56 25.68
CA ILE A 357 3.07 -19.74 26.79
C ILE A 357 1.78 -20.31 27.38
N THR A 358 1.51 -21.61 27.20
CA THR A 358 0.35 -22.27 27.84
C THR A 358 0.28 -21.97 29.35
N GLY A 359 -0.93 -21.60 29.82
CA GLY A 359 -1.20 -21.20 31.19
C GLY A 359 -0.86 -19.73 31.51
N TYR A 360 -0.37 -18.94 30.57
CA TYR A 360 -0.24 -17.50 30.73
C TYR A 360 -1.53 -16.80 30.33
N GLU A 361 -2.00 -15.88 31.16
CA GLU A 361 -3.10 -14.95 30.89
C GLU A 361 -2.76 -13.59 31.51
N VAL A 362 -3.22 -12.51 30.92
CA VAL A 362 -3.12 -11.17 31.52
C VAL A 362 -4.05 -11.06 32.73
N GLU A 363 -3.75 -10.13 33.63
CA GLU A 363 -4.62 -9.86 34.77
C GLU A 363 -6.03 -9.45 34.34
N ARG A 364 -7.05 -9.92 35.03
CA ARG A 364 -8.45 -9.64 34.71
C ARG A 364 -8.73 -8.13 34.62
N GLY A 365 -8.17 -7.35 35.55
CA GLY A 365 -8.35 -5.89 35.57
C GLY A 365 -7.82 -5.21 34.29
N TYR A 366 -6.68 -5.69 33.76
CA TYR A 366 -6.12 -5.19 32.50
C TYR A 366 -7.00 -5.55 31.31
N ARG A 367 -7.51 -6.78 31.25
CA ARG A 367 -8.45 -7.22 30.22
C ARG A 367 -9.75 -6.39 30.22
N GLU A 368 -10.31 -6.12 31.42
CA GLU A 368 -11.53 -5.33 31.60
C GLU A 368 -11.33 -3.86 31.19
N GLN A 369 -10.17 -3.26 31.54
CA GLN A 369 -9.78 -1.91 31.13
C GLN A 369 -9.76 -1.78 29.60
N ASN A 370 -8.99 -2.64 28.91
CA ASN A 370 -8.87 -2.62 27.45
C ASN A 370 -10.22 -2.81 26.75
N SER A 371 -11.04 -3.75 27.23
CA SER A 371 -12.37 -3.97 26.70
C SER A 371 -13.31 -2.77 26.92
N SER A 372 -13.14 -2.02 28.01
CA SER A 372 -13.92 -0.80 28.26
C SER A 372 -13.51 0.32 27.30
N GLU A 373 -12.20 0.52 27.11
CA GLU A 373 -11.67 1.54 26.18
C GLU A 373 -12.03 1.24 24.73
N SER A 374 -12.00 -0.02 24.31
CA SER A 374 -12.45 -0.45 22.99
C SER A 374 -13.93 -0.11 22.75
N ARG A 375 -14.80 -0.38 23.73
CA ARG A 375 -16.23 -0.01 23.62
C ARG A 375 -16.45 1.51 23.62
N GLU A 376 -15.64 2.25 24.35
CA GLU A 376 -15.69 3.71 24.32
C GLU A 376 -15.26 4.25 22.95
N TRP A 377 -14.22 3.67 22.36
CA TRP A 377 -13.79 3.98 21.00
C TRP A 377 -14.89 3.68 19.97
N ASP A 378 -15.57 2.53 20.07
CA ASP A 378 -16.65 2.21 19.13
C ASP A 378 -17.83 3.19 19.23
N ARG A 379 -18.11 3.73 20.44
CA ARG A 379 -19.09 4.82 20.61
C ARG A 379 -18.63 6.12 19.96
N GLU A 380 -17.34 6.45 20.03
CA GLU A 380 -16.77 7.63 19.36
C GLU A 380 -16.85 7.50 17.84
N VAL A 381 -16.54 6.31 17.29
CA VAL A 381 -16.75 6.03 15.85
C VAL A 381 -18.22 6.24 15.47
N GLY A 382 -19.14 5.71 16.28
CA GLY A 382 -20.59 5.92 16.05
C GLY A 382 -20.98 7.39 16.07
N ARG A 383 -20.42 8.20 16.97
CA ARG A 383 -20.63 9.66 17.04
C ARG A 383 -20.12 10.37 15.77
N LEU A 384 -18.92 10.02 15.32
CA LEU A 384 -18.29 10.61 14.13
C LEU A 384 -19.00 10.21 12.83
N TYR A 385 -19.64 9.05 12.79
CA TYR A 385 -20.47 8.62 11.67
C TYR A 385 -21.82 9.35 11.58
N ALA A 386 -22.25 9.97 12.67
CA ALA A 386 -23.56 10.61 12.82
C ALA A 386 -23.43 12.05 13.32
N LEU A 387 -22.45 12.81 12.81
CA LEU A 387 -22.23 14.21 13.22
C LEU A 387 -23.37 15.13 12.83
N ASP A 388 -24.08 14.83 11.74
CA ASP A 388 -25.09 15.70 11.12
C ASP A 388 -24.50 17.09 10.78
N HIS A 389 -23.27 17.06 10.24
CA HIS A 389 -22.51 18.25 9.92
C HIS A 389 -23.10 18.95 8.68
N GLY A 390 -23.13 20.27 8.70
CA GLY A 390 -23.70 21.05 7.60
C GLY A 390 -23.04 22.42 7.42
N PRO A 391 -23.13 23.01 6.21
CA PRO A 391 -24.00 22.64 5.08
C PRO A 391 -23.49 21.46 4.24
N LEU A 392 -22.17 21.12 4.26
CA LEU A 392 -21.58 19.97 3.60
C LEU A 392 -21.27 18.90 4.65
N PRO A 393 -21.40 17.60 4.33
CA PRO A 393 -21.07 16.53 5.27
C PRO A 393 -19.58 16.51 5.62
N ALA A 394 -19.25 15.97 6.79
CA ALA A 394 -17.90 15.65 7.17
C ALA A 394 -17.40 14.38 6.47
N GLN A 395 -16.07 14.27 6.24
CA GLN A 395 -15.46 13.07 5.65
C GLN A 395 -15.76 11.81 6.48
N SER A 396 -15.84 11.94 7.82
CA SER A 396 -16.16 10.82 8.72
C SER A 396 -17.57 10.25 8.47
N GLU A 397 -18.55 11.08 8.13
CA GLU A 397 -19.91 10.65 7.80
C GLU A 397 -19.95 9.90 6.47
N VAL A 398 -19.16 10.37 5.47
CA VAL A 398 -19.00 9.65 4.19
C VAL A 398 -18.40 8.26 4.44
N ILE A 399 -17.32 8.16 5.25
CA ILE A 399 -16.73 6.88 5.66
C ILE A 399 -17.77 6.00 6.34
N GLY A 400 -18.57 6.57 7.26
CA GLY A 400 -19.62 5.89 7.98
C GLY A 400 -20.72 5.32 7.07
N ALA A 401 -21.16 6.10 6.09
CA ALA A 401 -22.15 5.67 5.11
C ALA A 401 -21.64 4.50 4.25
N VAL A 402 -20.41 4.59 3.72
CA VAL A 402 -19.82 3.52 2.91
C VAL A 402 -19.57 2.26 3.75
N ASN A 403 -19.02 2.40 4.97
CA ASN A 403 -18.74 1.25 5.84
C ASN A 403 -20.00 0.52 6.28
N SER A 404 -21.05 1.26 6.60
CA SER A 404 -22.36 0.71 7.00
C SER A 404 -23.08 0.01 5.84
N PHE A 405 -22.86 0.48 4.61
CA PHE A 405 -23.45 -0.08 3.40
C PHE A 405 -22.70 -1.32 2.90
N SER A 406 -21.37 -1.39 3.11
CA SER A 406 -20.54 -2.48 2.63
C SER A 406 -20.83 -3.81 3.32
N GLU A 407 -20.67 -4.92 2.58
CA GLU A 407 -20.72 -6.28 3.14
C GLU A 407 -19.39 -6.65 3.83
N PRO A 408 -19.36 -7.66 4.71
CA PRO A 408 -18.13 -8.05 5.41
C PRO A 408 -16.94 -8.38 4.52
N GLN A 409 -17.18 -8.97 3.36
CA GLN A 409 -16.14 -9.35 2.38
C GLN A 409 -15.70 -8.22 1.46
N ASP A 410 -16.44 -7.11 1.40
CA ASP A 410 -16.13 -5.98 0.52
C ASP A 410 -14.81 -5.32 0.90
N VAL A 411 -14.17 -4.67 -0.05
CA VAL A 411 -12.85 -4.08 0.15
C VAL A 411 -12.90 -2.57 -0.02
N VAL A 412 -12.47 -1.84 1.01
CA VAL A 412 -12.16 -0.41 0.86
C VAL A 412 -10.72 -0.24 0.39
N VAL A 413 -10.51 0.64 -0.61
CA VAL A 413 -9.19 0.97 -1.15
C VAL A 413 -8.95 2.46 -1.00
N CYS A 414 -7.78 2.83 -0.46
CA CYS A 414 -7.30 4.22 -0.42
C CYS A 414 -5.77 4.27 -0.45
N ALA A 415 -5.19 5.46 -0.51
CA ALA A 415 -3.74 5.63 -0.51
C ALA A 415 -3.27 6.87 0.26
N ALA A 416 -3.52 8.08 -0.23
CA ALA A 416 -2.91 9.28 0.31
C ALA A 416 -3.94 10.34 0.74
N GLY A 417 -3.47 11.38 1.41
CA GLY A 417 -4.30 12.47 1.95
C GLY A 417 -4.80 12.19 3.37
N SER A 418 -5.92 12.79 3.77
CA SER A 418 -6.57 12.55 5.08
C SER A 418 -7.26 11.19 5.14
N MET A 419 -7.77 10.72 4.01
CA MET A 419 -8.56 9.50 3.90
C MET A 419 -7.91 8.27 4.54
N PRO A 420 -6.63 7.89 4.31
CA PRO A 420 -6.04 6.72 4.95
C PRO A 420 -5.89 6.87 6.46
N GLY A 421 -5.68 8.08 6.98
CA GLY A 421 -5.65 8.36 8.41
C GLY A 421 -7.00 8.15 9.06
N ASP A 422 -8.04 8.71 8.46
CA ASP A 422 -9.42 8.62 8.96
C ASP A 422 -9.98 7.20 8.80
N LEU A 423 -9.72 6.53 7.68
CA LEU A 423 -10.09 5.13 7.49
C LEU A 423 -9.37 4.20 8.48
N HIS A 424 -8.10 4.47 8.81
CA HIS A 424 -7.38 3.69 9.82
C HIS A 424 -8.04 3.77 11.19
N LYS A 425 -8.48 4.97 11.59
CA LYS A 425 -9.22 5.21 12.83
C LYS A 425 -10.63 4.60 12.78
N LEU A 426 -11.39 4.86 11.73
CA LEU A 426 -12.84 4.73 11.73
C LEU A 426 -13.37 3.46 11.05
N TRP A 427 -12.67 2.90 10.03
CA TRP A 427 -13.20 1.76 9.28
C TRP A 427 -13.35 0.51 10.15
N ARG A 428 -14.57 0.03 10.31
CA ARG A 428 -14.91 -1.20 11.02
C ARG A 428 -14.64 -2.41 10.13
N THR A 429 -13.43 -2.96 10.24
CA THR A 429 -12.99 -4.11 9.43
C THR A 429 -13.61 -5.40 9.95
N ARG A 430 -14.23 -6.18 9.06
CA ARG A 430 -14.94 -7.43 9.39
C ARG A 430 -14.33 -8.67 8.73
N ASN A 431 -13.40 -8.47 7.80
CA ASN A 431 -12.71 -9.50 7.05
C ASN A 431 -11.23 -9.14 6.88
N PRO A 432 -10.29 -10.11 6.96
CA PRO A 432 -8.85 -9.84 6.85
C PRO A 432 -8.42 -9.09 5.59
N LYS A 433 -9.15 -9.22 4.49
CA LYS A 433 -8.88 -8.55 3.22
C LYS A 433 -9.83 -7.39 2.92
N GLY A 434 -10.62 -6.94 3.90
CA GLY A 434 -11.60 -5.84 3.74
C GLY A 434 -10.99 -4.44 3.77
N TYR A 435 -9.68 -4.29 4.01
CA TYR A 435 -8.98 -3.01 4.04
C TYR A 435 -7.70 -3.06 3.19
N HIS A 436 -7.62 -2.21 2.19
CA HIS A 436 -6.47 -2.13 1.30
C HIS A 436 -5.96 -0.69 1.23
N VAL A 437 -4.80 -0.43 1.77
CA VAL A 437 -4.16 0.89 1.76
C VAL A 437 -2.76 0.81 1.17
N GLU A 438 -2.41 1.73 0.30
CA GLU A 438 -1.02 1.99 -0.05
C GLU A 438 -0.51 3.10 0.86
N TYR A 439 0.29 2.71 1.82
CA TYR A 439 0.72 3.61 2.86
C TYR A 439 2.26 3.71 2.98
N GLY A 440 2.99 2.68 2.58
CA GLY A 440 4.44 2.63 2.72
C GLY A 440 5.17 3.69 1.90
N TYR A 441 4.61 4.09 0.76
CA TYR A 441 5.10 5.17 -0.10
C TYR A 441 4.16 6.37 -0.13
N SER A 442 2.91 6.16 0.28
CA SER A 442 1.83 7.17 0.35
C SER A 442 1.63 7.92 -0.96
N CYS A 443 1.45 7.15 -2.03
CA CYS A 443 1.43 7.67 -3.39
C CYS A 443 0.03 8.15 -3.78
N MET A 444 -0.16 9.47 -3.95
CA MET A 444 -1.39 10.03 -4.53
C MET A 444 -1.60 9.50 -5.94
N GLY A 445 -2.85 9.21 -6.31
CA GLY A 445 -3.21 8.62 -7.60
C GLY A 445 -3.15 7.09 -7.63
N TYR A 446 -2.76 6.43 -6.53
CA TYR A 446 -2.81 4.96 -6.44
C TYR A 446 -4.24 4.41 -6.41
N GLU A 447 -5.19 5.15 -5.85
CA GLU A 447 -6.50 4.67 -5.39
C GLU A 447 -7.26 3.89 -6.47
N ILE A 448 -7.43 4.48 -7.67
CA ILE A 448 -8.21 3.86 -8.77
C ILE A 448 -7.46 2.67 -9.35
N SER A 449 -6.17 2.82 -9.61
CA SER A 449 -5.30 1.75 -10.11
C SER A 449 -5.20 0.60 -9.10
N GLY A 450 -5.07 0.95 -7.81
CA GLY A 450 -5.07 -0.02 -6.71
C GLY A 450 -6.40 -0.76 -6.61
N GLY A 451 -7.51 -0.03 -6.74
CA GLY A 451 -8.85 -0.61 -6.79
C GLY A 451 -9.02 -1.62 -7.93
N LEU A 452 -8.49 -1.29 -9.13
CA LEU A 452 -8.48 -2.20 -10.26
C LEU A 452 -7.68 -3.48 -9.94
N GLY A 453 -6.49 -3.36 -9.37
CA GLY A 453 -5.68 -4.52 -8.99
C GLY A 453 -6.33 -5.41 -7.94
N VAL A 454 -7.01 -4.80 -6.95
CA VAL A 454 -7.81 -5.55 -5.96
C VAL A 454 -8.97 -6.28 -6.63
N LYS A 455 -9.72 -5.60 -7.52
CA LYS A 455 -10.86 -6.20 -8.23
C LYS A 455 -10.44 -7.34 -9.16
N MET A 456 -9.28 -7.22 -9.80
CA MET A 456 -8.72 -8.32 -10.62
C MET A 456 -8.33 -9.52 -9.77
N ALA A 457 -7.83 -9.30 -8.56
CA ALA A 457 -7.43 -10.38 -7.64
C ALA A 457 -8.61 -11.04 -6.90
N ALA A 458 -9.72 -10.32 -6.73
CA ALA A 458 -10.92 -10.76 -6.02
C ALA A 458 -12.18 -10.29 -6.77
N PRO A 459 -12.45 -10.84 -7.95
CA PRO A 459 -13.54 -10.36 -8.82
C PRO A 459 -14.94 -10.51 -8.22
N GLU A 460 -15.10 -11.41 -7.25
CA GLU A 460 -16.35 -11.67 -6.54
C GLU A 460 -16.67 -10.62 -5.46
N ARG A 461 -15.69 -9.81 -5.03
CA ARG A 461 -15.86 -8.78 -3.99
C ARG A 461 -16.25 -7.43 -4.59
N GLU A 462 -17.11 -6.68 -3.92
CA GLU A 462 -17.25 -5.26 -4.23
C GLU A 462 -16.02 -4.50 -3.75
N VAL A 463 -15.58 -3.53 -4.56
CA VAL A 463 -14.40 -2.69 -4.28
C VAL A 463 -14.84 -1.23 -4.24
N TYR A 464 -14.79 -0.65 -3.04
CA TYR A 464 -15.05 0.77 -2.80
C TYR A 464 -13.72 1.53 -2.80
N VAL A 465 -13.49 2.31 -3.85
CA VAL A 465 -12.30 3.17 -3.96
C VAL A 465 -12.63 4.53 -3.35
N MET A 466 -12.09 4.82 -2.18
CA MET A 466 -12.26 6.15 -1.56
C MET A 466 -11.12 7.05 -2.01
N CYS A 467 -11.45 8.02 -2.85
CA CYS A 467 -10.48 8.85 -3.56
C CYS A 467 -10.79 10.34 -3.34
N GLY A 468 -9.81 11.11 -2.88
CA GLY A 468 -9.91 12.56 -2.85
C GLY A 468 -9.76 13.16 -4.25
N ASP A 469 -10.33 14.35 -4.46
CA ASP A 469 -10.28 15.11 -5.71
C ASP A 469 -8.84 15.36 -6.20
N GLY A 470 -7.89 15.62 -5.30
CA GLY A 470 -6.47 15.78 -5.65
C GLY A 470 -5.85 14.53 -6.24
N SER A 471 -6.04 13.38 -5.62
CA SER A 471 -5.58 12.08 -6.15
C SER A 471 -6.27 11.71 -7.46
N TYR A 472 -7.58 11.97 -7.55
CA TYR A 472 -8.35 11.76 -8.76
C TYR A 472 -7.80 12.55 -9.96
N LEU A 473 -7.51 13.84 -9.77
CA LEU A 473 -6.94 14.67 -10.84
C LEU A 473 -5.53 14.25 -11.27
N MET A 474 -4.77 13.62 -10.37
CA MET A 474 -3.42 13.13 -10.71
C MET A 474 -3.45 11.88 -11.58
N MET A 475 -4.39 10.94 -11.32
CA MET A 475 -4.36 9.64 -12.00
C MET A 475 -5.75 8.99 -12.03
N ASN A 476 -6.56 9.34 -13.01
CA ASN A 476 -7.91 8.81 -13.19
C ASN A 476 -8.08 7.93 -14.43
N SER A 477 -7.05 7.84 -15.27
CA SER A 477 -7.13 7.21 -16.60
C SER A 477 -7.46 5.70 -16.54
N GLU A 478 -7.16 5.02 -15.44
CA GLU A 478 -7.41 3.58 -15.31
C GLU A 478 -8.91 3.23 -15.12
N ILE A 479 -9.77 4.26 -14.99
CA ILE A 479 -11.23 4.09 -15.20
C ILE A 479 -11.50 3.47 -16.56
N VAL A 480 -10.79 3.94 -17.61
CA VAL A 480 -10.91 3.39 -18.98
C VAL A 480 -10.48 1.93 -19.01
N THR A 481 -9.38 1.59 -18.33
CA THR A 481 -8.89 0.20 -18.26
C THR A 481 -9.88 -0.70 -17.51
N SER A 482 -10.44 -0.24 -16.39
CA SER A 482 -11.44 -1.01 -15.64
C SER A 482 -12.68 -1.36 -16.48
N ILE A 483 -13.12 -0.42 -17.32
CA ILE A 483 -14.26 -0.61 -18.23
C ILE A 483 -13.89 -1.54 -19.38
N GLN A 484 -12.71 -1.33 -20.00
CA GLN A 484 -12.22 -2.18 -21.08
C GLN A 484 -12.12 -3.64 -20.67
N GLU A 485 -11.62 -3.90 -19.48
CA GLU A 485 -11.40 -5.26 -18.96
C GLU A 485 -12.62 -5.83 -18.20
N GLY A 486 -13.70 -5.06 -18.06
CA GLY A 486 -14.92 -5.50 -17.39
C GLY A 486 -14.82 -5.64 -15.87
N TYR A 487 -13.86 -4.97 -15.23
CA TYR A 487 -13.67 -4.95 -13.76
C TYR A 487 -14.35 -3.72 -13.17
N LYS A 488 -15.59 -3.90 -12.70
CA LYS A 488 -16.38 -2.84 -12.08
C LYS A 488 -15.75 -2.35 -10.77
N LEU A 489 -15.62 -1.03 -10.62
CA LEU A 489 -15.25 -0.35 -9.37
C LEU A 489 -16.40 0.56 -8.93
N THR A 490 -16.56 0.75 -7.62
CA THR A 490 -17.40 1.81 -7.03
C THR A 490 -16.46 2.86 -6.43
N ILE A 491 -16.25 3.95 -7.14
CA ILE A 491 -15.36 5.04 -6.74
C ILE A 491 -16.19 6.09 -6.01
N VAL A 492 -15.90 6.31 -4.73
CA VAL A 492 -16.47 7.40 -3.93
C VAL A 492 -15.48 8.56 -3.99
N LEU A 493 -15.80 9.53 -4.85
CA LEU A 493 -14.96 10.71 -5.10
C LEU A 493 -15.35 11.81 -4.11
N VAL A 494 -14.51 11.97 -3.10
CA VAL A 494 -14.68 12.93 -2.00
C VAL A 494 -14.03 14.25 -2.42
N ASP A 495 -14.88 15.26 -2.66
CA ASP A 495 -14.46 16.56 -3.19
C ASP A 495 -14.41 17.61 -2.07
N ASN A 496 -13.22 18.07 -1.75
CA ASN A 496 -12.97 19.18 -0.83
C ASN A 496 -12.32 20.40 -1.53
N SER A 497 -12.30 20.41 -2.86
CA SER A 497 -11.75 21.44 -3.73
C SER A 497 -10.27 21.75 -3.47
N GLY A 498 -9.45 20.70 -3.26
CA GLY A 498 -8.02 20.86 -3.06
C GLY A 498 -7.30 19.73 -2.35
N PHE A 499 -6.21 20.10 -1.70
CA PHE A 499 -5.37 19.21 -0.89
C PHE A 499 -5.62 19.47 0.61
N SER A 500 -6.84 19.20 1.10
CA SER A 500 -7.26 19.56 2.46
C SER A 500 -6.39 18.96 3.56
N SER A 501 -5.87 17.74 3.37
CA SER A 501 -4.92 17.12 4.31
C SER A 501 -3.65 17.96 4.50
N ILE A 502 -3.08 18.47 3.40
CA ILE A 502 -1.90 19.32 3.45
C ILE A 502 -2.25 20.72 3.95
N GLY A 503 -3.48 21.20 3.67
CA GLY A 503 -4.01 22.43 4.26
C GLY A 503 -4.09 22.34 5.79
N ALA A 504 -4.63 21.24 6.32
CA ALA A 504 -4.66 20.97 7.77
C ALA A 504 -3.25 20.87 8.37
N LEU A 505 -2.35 20.15 7.71
CA LEU A 505 -0.94 20.06 8.14
C LEU A 505 -0.25 21.42 8.11
N SER A 506 -0.49 22.23 7.08
CA SER A 506 0.03 23.60 6.98
C SER A 506 -0.42 24.46 8.18
N ARG A 507 -1.71 24.34 8.58
CA ARG A 507 -2.24 25.05 9.74
C ARG A 507 -1.62 24.56 11.05
N SER A 508 -1.42 23.26 11.21
CA SER A 508 -0.82 22.70 12.43
C SER A 508 0.62 23.17 12.67
N VAL A 509 1.34 23.56 11.61
CA VAL A 509 2.70 24.15 11.72
C VAL A 509 2.71 25.69 11.70
N GLY A 510 1.53 26.31 11.85
CA GLY A 510 1.36 27.76 11.98
C GLY A 510 1.24 28.54 10.67
N SER A 511 1.10 27.85 9.54
CA SER A 511 0.76 28.47 8.25
C SER A 511 -0.76 28.44 8.02
N ASP A 512 -1.28 29.02 6.95
CA ASP A 512 -2.71 29.21 6.73
C ASP A 512 -3.25 28.45 5.50
N GLY A 513 -2.64 27.32 5.16
CA GLY A 513 -3.06 26.46 4.06
C GLY A 513 -2.62 26.95 2.68
N PHE A 514 -1.59 27.78 2.61
CA PHE A 514 -1.07 28.34 1.37
C PHE A 514 -0.84 27.25 0.30
N GLY A 515 -1.40 27.47 -0.91
CA GLY A 515 -1.20 26.61 -2.08
C GLY A 515 -1.96 25.28 -2.03
N THR A 516 -2.97 25.10 -1.17
CA THR A 516 -3.69 23.83 -0.99
C THR A 516 -5.15 23.85 -1.43
N HIS A 517 -5.62 24.95 -1.99
CA HIS A 517 -6.99 25.10 -2.45
C HIS A 517 -7.08 25.42 -3.94
N TYR A 518 -8.04 24.87 -4.68
CA TYR A 518 -8.25 25.14 -6.11
C TYR A 518 -8.99 26.47 -6.31
N ARG A 519 -8.24 27.55 -6.40
CA ARG A 519 -8.76 28.91 -6.60
C ARG A 519 -8.08 29.61 -7.75
N TYR A 520 -8.80 30.57 -8.35
CA TYR A 520 -8.19 31.48 -9.31
C TYR A 520 -7.12 32.34 -8.64
N ARG A 521 -5.99 32.50 -9.32
CA ARG A 521 -4.96 33.46 -8.91
C ARG A 521 -5.50 34.88 -9.05
N LYS A 522 -5.48 35.64 -7.97
CA LYS A 522 -5.89 37.06 -7.99
C LYS A 522 -4.71 37.94 -8.32
N GLU A 523 -4.99 39.09 -8.98
CA GLU A 523 -3.99 40.13 -9.21
C GLU A 523 -3.46 40.65 -7.85
N GLY A 524 -2.14 40.74 -7.73
CA GLY A 524 -1.47 41.16 -6.49
C GLY A 524 -1.31 40.08 -5.42
N SER A 525 -1.83 38.84 -5.63
CA SER A 525 -1.56 37.73 -4.73
C SER A 525 -0.22 37.06 -5.03
N ILE A 526 0.43 36.51 -4.00
CA ILE A 526 1.70 35.79 -4.13
C ILE A 526 1.51 34.36 -4.67
N GLY A 527 0.27 33.95 -4.90
CA GLY A 527 0.00 32.60 -5.37
C GLY A 527 -1.42 32.17 -5.10
N LEU A 528 -1.56 30.91 -4.68
CA LEU A 528 -2.80 30.33 -4.24
C LEU A 528 -2.99 30.73 -2.78
N ASP A 529 -3.81 31.76 -2.58
CA ASP A 529 -4.01 32.40 -1.28
C ASP A 529 -4.45 31.42 -0.19
N SER A 530 -4.31 31.87 1.05
CA SER A 530 -4.77 31.16 2.24
C SER A 530 -6.28 30.99 2.26
N GLU A 531 -6.77 30.19 3.17
CA GLU A 531 -8.19 29.94 3.38
C GLU A 531 -8.95 31.18 3.81
N GLU A 532 -8.29 32.12 4.48
CA GLU A 532 -8.86 33.39 4.94
C GLU A 532 -9.09 34.39 3.78
N VAL A 533 -8.41 34.22 2.64
CA VAL A 533 -8.56 35.10 1.49
C VAL A 533 -9.63 34.53 0.55
N PRO A 534 -10.84 35.11 0.47
CA PRO A 534 -11.87 34.62 -0.42
C PRO A 534 -11.45 34.76 -1.87
N GLY A 535 -11.35 33.67 -2.58
CA GLY A 535 -11.13 33.58 -4.00
C GLY A 535 -12.17 32.67 -4.66
N ASP A 536 -12.48 32.92 -5.91
CA ASP A 536 -13.39 32.05 -6.64
C ASP A 536 -12.74 30.68 -6.84
N VAL A 537 -13.46 29.62 -6.47
CA VAL A 537 -13.04 28.24 -6.70
C VAL A 537 -13.02 27.98 -8.22
N LEU A 538 -12.06 27.18 -8.67
CA LEU A 538 -11.96 26.80 -10.08
C LEU A 538 -13.18 25.99 -10.53
N PRO A 539 -13.69 26.18 -11.75
CA PRO A 539 -14.86 25.49 -12.28
C PRO A 539 -14.52 24.07 -12.74
N VAL A 540 -13.91 23.28 -11.89
CA VAL A 540 -13.54 21.88 -12.18
C VAL A 540 -14.78 21.00 -11.97
N ASP A 541 -15.31 20.42 -13.06
CA ASP A 541 -16.44 19.48 -13.01
C ASP A 541 -15.90 18.05 -13.05
N LEU A 542 -15.52 17.52 -11.88
CA LEU A 542 -14.98 16.17 -11.73
C LEU A 542 -15.95 15.08 -12.21
N PRO A 543 -17.27 15.16 -11.92
CA PRO A 543 -18.27 14.26 -12.49
C PRO A 543 -18.25 14.17 -14.00
N LYS A 544 -18.26 15.30 -14.72
CA LYS A 544 -18.16 15.27 -16.19
C LYS A 544 -16.84 14.71 -16.68
N GLY A 545 -15.76 14.96 -15.93
CA GLY A 545 -14.47 14.33 -16.19
C GLY A 545 -14.55 12.81 -16.14
N ALA A 546 -15.22 12.26 -15.14
CA ALA A 546 -15.44 10.82 -14.99
C ALA A 546 -16.37 10.24 -16.09
N GLU A 547 -17.44 10.96 -16.44
CA GLU A 547 -18.31 10.58 -17.57
C GLU A 547 -17.53 10.49 -18.88
N SER A 548 -16.63 11.43 -19.14
CA SER A 548 -15.80 11.44 -20.35
C SER A 548 -14.85 10.25 -20.46
N LEU A 549 -14.50 9.62 -19.33
CA LEU A 549 -13.72 8.38 -19.26
C LEU A 549 -14.60 7.12 -19.36
N GLY A 550 -15.92 7.27 -19.50
CA GLY A 550 -16.89 6.18 -19.67
C GLY A 550 -17.52 5.65 -18.38
N ALA A 551 -17.23 6.21 -17.21
CA ALA A 551 -17.85 5.83 -15.96
C ALA A 551 -19.36 6.16 -15.94
N HIS A 552 -20.14 5.38 -15.18
CA HIS A 552 -21.46 5.84 -14.76
C HIS A 552 -21.29 6.78 -13.57
N VAL A 553 -21.90 7.97 -13.63
CA VAL A 553 -21.70 8.99 -12.58
C VAL A 553 -22.98 9.26 -11.85
N ILE A 554 -22.90 9.29 -10.51
CA ILE A 554 -24.00 9.68 -9.63
C ILE A 554 -23.50 10.85 -8.76
N ARG A 555 -24.29 11.92 -8.68
CA ARG A 555 -24.01 13.08 -7.82
C ARG A 555 -24.77 12.93 -6.52
N ALA A 556 -24.10 13.04 -5.39
CA ALA A 556 -24.68 13.10 -4.06
C ALA A 556 -24.34 14.47 -3.46
N GLU A 557 -25.30 15.14 -2.87
CA GLU A 557 -25.12 16.45 -2.23
C GLU A 557 -25.01 16.34 -0.70
N ASN A 558 -25.46 15.21 -0.15
CA ASN A 558 -25.51 14.93 1.29
C ASN A 558 -25.42 13.41 1.55
N ILE A 559 -25.42 13.01 2.81
CA ILE A 559 -25.28 11.61 3.22
C ILE A 559 -26.48 10.73 2.78
N GLU A 560 -27.70 11.25 2.75
CA GLU A 560 -28.86 10.47 2.30
C GLU A 560 -28.80 10.20 0.79
N ASP A 561 -28.37 11.19 0.00
CA ASP A 561 -28.11 10.99 -1.44
C ASP A 561 -26.98 9.97 -1.65
N LEU A 562 -25.92 10.01 -0.84
CA LEU A 562 -24.82 9.04 -0.90
C LEU A 562 -25.32 7.62 -0.64
N LYS A 563 -26.14 7.40 0.39
CA LYS A 563 -26.73 6.09 0.70
C LYS A 563 -27.54 5.55 -0.48
N LYS A 564 -28.35 6.41 -1.11
CA LYS A 564 -29.11 6.05 -2.30
C LYS A 564 -28.18 5.75 -3.48
N ALA A 565 -27.18 6.59 -3.71
CA ALA A 565 -26.19 6.40 -4.78
C ALA A 565 -25.42 5.08 -4.66
N LEU A 566 -25.05 4.68 -3.42
CA LEU A 566 -24.43 3.39 -3.14
C LEU A 566 -25.37 2.21 -3.51
N ALA A 567 -26.66 2.34 -3.21
CA ALA A 567 -27.64 1.31 -3.59
C ALA A 567 -27.84 1.24 -5.12
N ASP A 568 -27.98 2.39 -5.78
CA ASP A 568 -28.14 2.48 -7.23
C ASP A 568 -26.88 1.94 -7.97
N ALA A 569 -25.69 2.20 -7.42
CA ALA A 569 -24.42 1.72 -7.97
C ALA A 569 -24.34 0.19 -8.06
N LYS A 570 -24.99 -0.56 -7.14
CA LYS A 570 -25.01 -2.04 -7.20
C LYS A 570 -25.66 -2.57 -8.48
N ALA A 571 -26.64 -1.86 -9.03
CA ALA A 571 -27.39 -2.25 -10.23
C ALA A 571 -26.65 -1.94 -11.55
N VAL A 572 -25.57 -1.17 -11.49
CA VAL A 572 -24.77 -0.81 -12.67
C VAL A 572 -23.71 -1.88 -12.91
N ASP A 573 -23.51 -2.28 -14.16
CA ASP A 573 -22.60 -3.35 -14.58
C ASP A 573 -21.17 -2.88 -14.92
N ARG A 574 -20.90 -1.57 -14.89
CA ARG A 574 -19.59 -0.94 -15.16
C ARG A 574 -19.16 -0.05 -14.01
N THR A 575 -17.93 0.43 -14.07
CA THR A 575 -17.38 1.35 -13.05
C THR A 575 -18.28 2.56 -12.82
N VAL A 576 -18.60 2.81 -11.55
CA VAL A 576 -19.42 3.91 -11.06
C VAL A 576 -18.53 4.91 -10.31
N VAL A 577 -18.74 6.20 -10.54
CA VAL A 577 -18.17 7.28 -9.73
C VAL A 577 -19.31 8.00 -9.01
N ILE A 578 -19.32 7.92 -7.69
CA ILE A 578 -20.20 8.67 -6.82
C ILE A 578 -19.43 9.90 -6.34
N HIS A 579 -19.84 11.08 -6.79
CA HIS A 579 -19.23 12.34 -6.38
C HIS A 579 -19.99 12.91 -5.18
N ILE A 580 -19.26 13.29 -4.14
CA ILE A 580 -19.80 13.94 -2.95
C ILE A 580 -18.90 15.07 -2.47
N PRO A 581 -19.39 16.33 -2.42
CA PRO A 581 -18.66 17.42 -1.80
C PRO A 581 -18.68 17.25 -0.26
N VAL A 582 -17.57 17.62 0.40
CA VAL A 582 -17.41 17.56 1.84
C VAL A 582 -16.85 18.86 2.40
N ASP A 583 -17.10 19.11 3.69
CA ASP A 583 -16.42 20.19 4.39
C ASP A 583 -14.90 19.88 4.48
N ARG A 584 -14.08 20.84 4.04
CA ARG A 584 -12.63 20.69 4.03
C ARG A 584 -11.95 20.94 5.38
N TYR A 585 -12.68 21.53 6.32
CA TYR A 585 -12.17 21.94 7.63
C TYR A 585 -12.56 20.99 8.74
N GLU A 586 -13.67 20.26 8.57
CA GLU A 586 -14.12 19.27 9.55
C GLU A 586 -13.35 17.97 9.36
N GLY A 587 -12.38 17.72 10.24
CA GLY A 587 -11.50 16.54 10.23
C GLY A 587 -11.75 15.61 11.41
N VAL A 588 -11.26 14.39 11.31
CA VAL A 588 -11.22 13.45 12.44
C VAL A 588 -10.09 13.85 13.39
N PRO A 589 -10.37 14.08 14.68
CA PRO A 589 -9.33 14.45 15.64
C PRO A 589 -8.16 13.45 15.74
N ASP A 590 -7.01 13.93 16.17
CA ASP A 590 -5.93 13.07 16.62
C ASP A 590 -6.15 12.63 18.06
N TYR A 591 -5.81 11.38 18.37
CA TYR A 591 -6.09 10.76 19.67
C TYR A 591 -4.79 10.29 20.33
N ASP A 592 -4.32 11.06 21.31
CA ASP A 592 -3.12 10.73 22.11
C ASP A 592 -1.90 10.35 21.25
N SER A 593 -1.68 11.08 20.15
CA SER A 593 -0.61 10.79 19.18
C SER A 593 0.13 12.03 18.73
N PHE A 594 1.35 11.85 18.28
CA PHE A 594 2.19 12.87 17.70
C PHE A 594 2.85 12.35 16.42
N TRP A 595 2.86 13.21 15.40
CA TRP A 595 3.67 12.97 14.20
C TRP A 595 4.67 14.11 14.05
N ASP A 596 5.95 13.74 13.98
CA ASP A 596 7.06 14.70 13.88
C ASP A 596 7.08 15.36 12.50
N VAL A 597 6.37 16.48 12.39
CA VAL A 597 6.44 17.38 11.24
C VAL A 597 7.20 18.62 11.69
N PRO A 598 8.43 18.86 11.19
CA PRO A 598 9.25 19.98 11.63
C PRO A 598 8.59 21.33 11.40
N VAL A 599 8.65 22.20 12.41
CA VAL A 599 8.20 23.59 12.32
C VAL A 599 9.41 24.49 12.17
N SER A 600 9.32 25.54 11.35
CA SER A 600 10.41 26.49 11.11
C SER A 600 10.93 27.09 12.42
N GLU A 601 12.26 27.09 12.58
CA GLU A 601 12.92 27.64 13.80
C GLU A 601 12.87 29.17 13.86
N VAL A 602 12.79 29.81 12.70
CA VAL A 602 12.70 31.27 12.56
C VAL A 602 11.58 31.61 11.59
N SER A 603 10.72 32.55 11.99
CA SER A 603 9.64 33.06 11.14
C SER A 603 9.27 34.49 11.59
N GLU A 604 8.82 35.30 10.65
CA GLU A 604 8.16 36.58 10.94
C GLU A 604 6.69 36.42 11.31
N MET A 605 6.12 35.23 11.08
CA MET A 605 4.73 34.86 11.42
C MET A 605 4.66 34.44 12.89
N GLU A 606 3.86 35.13 13.69
CA GLU A 606 3.65 34.79 15.12
C GLU A 606 3.05 33.41 15.31
N SER A 607 2.17 32.99 14.42
CA SER A 607 1.54 31.65 14.40
C SER A 607 2.58 30.55 14.28
N VAL A 608 3.55 30.68 13.37
CA VAL A 608 4.65 29.72 13.19
C VAL A 608 5.55 29.70 14.42
N THR A 609 5.85 30.88 15.02
CA THR A 609 6.63 30.97 16.26
C THR A 609 5.93 30.28 17.43
N SER A 610 4.59 30.37 17.51
CA SER A 610 3.79 29.68 18.52
C SER A 610 3.78 28.16 18.29
N ALA A 611 3.51 27.72 17.06
CA ALA A 611 3.54 26.31 16.68
C ALA A 611 4.92 25.67 16.94
N ARG A 612 6.03 26.42 16.74
CA ARG A 612 7.39 25.96 17.06
C ARG A 612 7.58 25.65 18.54
N LYS A 613 7.00 26.45 19.44
CA LYS A 613 7.09 26.20 20.89
C LYS A 613 6.36 24.91 21.26
N GLU A 614 5.15 24.72 20.76
CA GLU A 614 4.35 23.51 20.99
C GLU A 614 5.06 22.27 20.42
N TYR A 615 5.56 22.35 19.18
CA TYR A 615 6.37 21.30 18.56
C TYR A 615 7.57 20.92 19.43
N ALA A 616 8.30 21.91 19.97
CA ALA A 616 9.47 21.64 20.80
C ALA A 616 9.13 20.94 22.12
N GLU A 617 7.94 21.17 22.69
CA GLU A 617 7.46 20.42 23.87
C GLU A 617 7.09 18.98 23.50
N ASN A 618 6.30 18.76 22.45
CA ASN A 618 5.91 17.43 21.99
C ASN A 618 7.13 16.57 21.62
N LYS A 619 8.14 17.19 21.01
CA LYS A 619 9.39 16.53 20.63
C LYS A 619 10.17 15.97 21.82
N LYS A 620 9.98 16.46 23.03
CA LYS A 620 10.62 15.94 24.25
C LYS A 620 10.09 14.56 24.65
N GLU A 621 8.91 14.18 24.18
CA GLU A 621 8.34 12.86 24.42
C GLU A 621 8.95 11.76 23.55
N GLU A 622 9.74 12.11 22.53
CA GLU A 622 10.40 11.09 21.72
C GLU A 622 11.39 10.25 22.53
N ARG A 623 11.26 8.96 22.42
CA ARG A 623 12.10 7.98 23.12
C ARG A 623 12.98 7.19 22.17
N ARG A 624 14.17 6.88 22.61
CA ARG A 624 15.04 5.90 21.96
C ARG A 624 14.81 4.56 22.66
N TYR A 625 14.25 3.60 21.95
CA TYR A 625 14.05 2.24 22.45
C TYR A 625 15.39 1.47 22.35
N LEU A 626 16.18 1.50 23.42
CA LEU A 626 17.54 0.94 23.51
C LEU A 626 17.55 -0.33 24.36
#